data_37084138a5e6b47163077cba5005faef
#
_entry.id   37084138a5e6b47163077cba5005faef
#
_cell.length_a   1.000
_cell.length_b   1.000
_cell.length_c   1.000
_cell.angle_alpha   90.00
_cell.angle_beta   90.00
_cell.angle_gamma   90.00
#
_symmetry.space_group_name_H-M   'P 1'
#
loop_
_entity.id
_entity.type
_entity.pdbx_description
1 polymer ?
#
loop_
_entity_poly.entity_id
_entity_poly.type
_entity_poly.pdbx_seq_one_letter_code
_entity_poly.pdbx_strand_id
1 'polypeptide(L)'
;MPPIPLLLSAGEASGDMYAARLAKALQERLDVRIFGMGGPQMRSAGVEIITDYSEVAVVGITEILKHLPFLLRAMERLVSEAEKRQPPFAILTDFPGFHLRLARKLKPKGIRNVYYICPQFWAWRPWRVNLVRRRFVKALCIFPFEEEFFRDAGVPTEFIGYPLVGAVNAIKDRQHFCEEYGLDAGRKIVTILPGSRAAELADHLPVLQEACARIHGRVPAQFVVAAAHSRDVAQLQVQWPAGVKPRVIEGGTYNALAAADAAIVSSGTATVEAALLNTPMVVIYRVSPVTATLAKPLVRTPFFGMVNLIVEKQAVPELVQDDFTPERVAAETLRLLQDPNAREAQRKSLAEVRKRLGPPGAVDRAADAIVALLGKSAGNAS
;
A
#
# COMPACT_ATOMS: atom_id res chain seq x y z
N MET A 1 37.25 3.23 -1.40
CA MET A 1 36.63 4.23 -0.50
C MET A 1 35.73 3.48 0.45
N PRO A 2 35.47 3.95 1.69
CA PRO A 2 34.49 3.29 2.54
C PRO A 2 33.10 3.37 1.91
N PRO A 3 32.22 2.37 2.17
CA PRO A 3 30.85 2.39 1.66
C PRO A 3 30.10 3.66 2.06
N ILE A 4 29.31 4.23 1.15
CA ILE A 4 28.53 5.45 1.41
C ILE A 4 27.40 5.12 2.38
N PRO A 5 27.31 5.75 3.57
CA PRO A 5 26.19 5.52 4.47
C PRO A 5 24.91 6.19 3.92
N LEU A 6 23.80 5.45 3.91
CA LEU A 6 22.48 5.98 3.55
C LEU A 6 21.46 5.66 4.65
N LEU A 7 20.68 6.64 5.07
CA LEU A 7 19.55 6.40 5.94
C LEU A 7 18.32 6.10 5.08
N LEU A 8 17.70 4.94 5.29
CA LEU A 8 16.45 4.53 4.64
C LEU A 8 15.40 4.19 5.71
N SER A 9 14.23 4.80 5.65
CA SER A 9 13.22 4.67 6.70
C SER A 9 11.84 4.39 6.12
N ALA A 10 11.18 3.36 6.66
CA ALA A 10 9.80 2.97 6.38
C ALA A 10 9.07 2.68 7.70
N GLY A 11 7.80 3.08 7.79
CA GLY A 11 7.04 3.01 9.05
C GLY A 11 5.89 1.99 9.06
N GLU A 12 5.72 1.20 7.99
CA GLU A 12 4.69 0.18 7.87
C GLU A 12 5.07 -0.91 6.86
N ALA A 13 4.32 -2.00 6.80
CA ALA A 13 4.63 -3.18 6.00
C ALA A 13 4.77 -2.89 4.49
N SER A 14 3.89 -2.05 3.92
CA SER A 14 3.96 -1.64 2.52
C SER A 14 5.21 -0.81 2.25
N GLY A 15 5.52 0.15 3.12
CA GLY A 15 6.73 0.94 3.06
C GLY A 15 8.00 0.10 3.19
N ASP A 16 8.03 -0.88 4.09
CA ASP A 16 9.13 -1.84 4.27
C ASP A 16 9.41 -2.62 2.98
N MET A 17 8.35 -3.11 2.33
CA MET A 17 8.45 -3.81 1.04
C MET A 17 9.05 -2.93 -0.06
N TYR A 18 8.57 -1.69 -0.19
CA TYR A 18 9.08 -0.77 -1.21
C TYR A 18 10.50 -0.33 -0.94
N ALA A 19 10.82 -0.02 0.33
CA ALA A 19 12.14 0.37 0.75
C ALA A 19 13.16 -0.76 0.59
N ALA A 20 12.77 -2.01 0.86
CA ALA A 20 13.63 -3.19 0.63
C ALA A 20 14.02 -3.35 -0.84
N ARG A 21 13.07 -3.17 -1.77
CA ARG A 21 13.35 -3.21 -3.21
C ARG A 21 14.29 -2.08 -3.64
N LEU A 22 14.06 -0.86 -3.13
CA LEU A 22 14.93 0.28 -3.40
C LEU A 22 16.34 0.06 -2.84
N ALA A 23 16.45 -0.52 -1.63
CA ALA A 23 17.75 -0.85 -1.03
C ALA A 23 18.58 -1.76 -1.93
N LYS A 24 17.98 -2.84 -2.45
CA LYS A 24 18.65 -3.75 -3.40
C LYS A 24 19.10 -3.03 -4.66
N ALA A 25 18.21 -2.24 -5.27
CA ALA A 25 18.53 -1.49 -6.48
C ALA A 25 19.66 -0.45 -6.28
N LEU A 26 19.76 0.15 -5.08
CA LEU A 26 20.86 1.06 -4.73
C LEU A 26 22.18 0.30 -4.51
N GLN A 27 22.14 -0.87 -3.86
CA GLN A 27 23.32 -1.73 -3.63
C GLN A 27 23.89 -2.30 -4.94
N GLU A 28 23.06 -2.50 -5.96
CA GLU A 28 23.50 -2.90 -7.31
C GLU A 28 24.22 -1.78 -8.06
N ARG A 29 24.00 -0.52 -7.71
CA ARG A 29 24.52 0.67 -8.40
C ARG A 29 25.70 1.32 -7.68
N LEU A 30 25.78 1.17 -6.37
CA LEU A 30 26.71 1.88 -5.50
C LEU A 30 27.19 0.98 -4.37
N ASP A 31 28.43 1.19 -3.93
CA ASP A 31 28.92 0.65 -2.67
C ASP A 31 28.33 1.46 -1.50
N VAL A 32 27.20 0.98 -0.96
CA VAL A 32 26.42 1.67 0.07
C VAL A 32 26.21 0.80 1.30
N ARG A 33 26.28 1.40 2.49
CA ARG A 33 25.82 0.83 3.74
C ARG A 33 24.51 1.49 4.18
N ILE A 34 23.41 0.75 4.03
CA ILE A 34 22.08 1.26 4.33
C ILE A 34 21.67 0.91 5.75
N PHE A 35 21.17 1.89 6.49
CA PHE A 35 20.68 1.73 7.86
C PHE A 35 19.39 2.54 8.08
N GLY A 36 18.57 2.15 9.06
CA GLY A 36 17.41 2.98 9.37
C GLY A 36 16.26 2.25 10.08
N MET A 37 15.03 2.72 9.85
CA MET A 37 13.81 2.11 10.37
C MET A 37 13.16 1.26 9.29
N GLY A 38 12.82 0.03 9.61
CA GLY A 38 12.19 -0.91 8.68
C GLY A 38 11.76 -2.18 9.40
N GLY A 39 11.49 -3.22 8.62
CA GLY A 39 11.06 -4.52 9.13
C GLY A 39 11.77 -5.69 8.47
N PRO A 40 11.08 -6.85 8.41
CA PRO A 40 11.69 -8.09 7.91
C PRO A 40 12.18 -8.01 6.47
N GLN A 41 11.49 -7.25 5.60
CA GLN A 41 11.84 -7.16 4.19
C GLN A 41 13.11 -6.32 3.97
N MET A 42 13.22 -5.16 4.62
CA MET A 42 14.43 -4.36 4.58
C MET A 42 15.62 -5.10 5.21
N ARG A 43 15.39 -5.83 6.33
CA ARG A 43 16.42 -6.68 6.94
C ARG A 43 16.92 -7.75 5.97
N SER A 44 16.01 -8.44 5.27
CA SER A 44 16.36 -9.44 4.24
C SER A 44 17.05 -8.84 3.03
N ALA A 45 16.88 -7.53 2.78
CA ALA A 45 17.58 -6.77 1.75
C ALA A 45 18.96 -6.24 2.22
N GLY A 46 19.46 -6.66 3.38
CA GLY A 46 20.77 -6.24 3.90
C GLY A 46 20.80 -4.86 4.55
N VAL A 47 19.64 -4.29 4.88
CA VAL A 47 19.54 -3.02 5.62
C VAL A 47 19.76 -3.26 7.11
N GLU A 48 20.63 -2.48 7.74
CA GLU A 48 20.85 -2.49 9.18
C GLU A 48 19.65 -1.80 9.88
N ILE A 49 18.81 -2.59 10.55
CA ILE A 49 17.61 -2.08 11.21
C ILE A 49 17.97 -1.52 12.59
N ILE A 50 17.94 -0.20 12.73
CA ILE A 50 18.16 0.54 13.97
C ILE A 50 16.90 0.54 14.84
N THR A 51 15.74 0.60 14.21
CA THR A 51 14.42 0.56 14.87
C THR A 51 13.49 -0.26 14.00
N ASP A 52 12.82 -1.25 14.59
CA ASP A 52 11.79 -2.00 13.89
C ASP A 52 10.50 -1.18 13.82
N TYR A 53 9.85 -1.11 12.65
CA TYR A 53 8.63 -0.32 12.49
C TYR A 53 7.48 -0.86 13.36
N SER A 54 7.49 -2.14 13.73
CA SER A 54 6.48 -2.71 14.62
C SER A 54 6.46 -2.06 16.02
N GLU A 55 7.59 -1.47 16.45
CA GLU A 55 7.67 -0.69 17.68
C GLU A 55 6.90 0.64 17.58
N VAL A 56 6.68 1.15 16.36
CA VAL A 56 6.09 2.47 16.10
C VAL A 56 4.79 2.43 15.30
N ALA A 57 4.44 1.27 14.74
CA ALA A 57 3.19 1.05 14.01
C ALA A 57 2.01 1.02 14.98
N VAL A 58 1.28 2.12 15.05
CA VAL A 58 0.14 2.30 15.95
C VAL A 58 -1.13 2.48 15.13
N VAL A 59 -2.15 1.73 15.47
CA VAL A 59 -3.48 1.78 14.86
C VAL A 59 -4.46 2.41 15.85
N GLY A 60 -4.97 3.61 15.48
CA GLY A 60 -6.00 4.31 16.24
C GLY A 60 -5.53 5.57 16.97
N ILE A 61 -6.42 6.57 17.05
CA ILE A 61 -6.11 7.90 17.63
C ILE A 61 -5.83 7.79 19.14
N THR A 62 -6.53 6.91 19.84
CA THR A 62 -6.36 6.68 21.30
C THR A 62 -5.06 5.95 21.62
N GLU A 63 -4.57 5.10 20.72
CA GLU A 63 -3.33 4.37 20.88
C GLU A 63 -2.09 5.24 20.60
N ILE A 64 -2.22 6.23 19.71
CA ILE A 64 -1.12 7.17 19.41
C ILE A 64 -0.55 7.83 20.66
N LEU A 65 -1.40 8.20 21.61
CA LEU A 65 -0.95 8.83 22.86
C LEU A 65 -0.13 7.89 23.74
N LYS A 66 -0.50 6.61 23.81
CA LYS A 66 0.23 5.59 24.56
C LYS A 66 1.60 5.25 23.94
N HIS A 67 1.70 5.33 22.61
CA HIS A 67 2.91 5.01 21.87
C HIS A 67 3.82 6.21 21.56
N LEU A 68 3.42 7.43 21.96
CA LEU A 68 4.22 8.64 21.76
C LEU A 68 5.67 8.52 22.29
N PRO A 69 5.92 7.94 23.46
CA PRO A 69 7.30 7.75 23.96
C PRO A 69 8.14 6.85 23.06
N PHE A 70 7.54 5.81 22.48
CA PHE A 70 8.23 4.91 21.55
C PHE A 70 8.58 5.62 20.23
N LEU A 71 7.64 6.39 19.68
CA LEU A 71 7.87 7.23 18.50
C LEU A 71 9.02 8.24 18.73
N LEU A 72 9.08 8.85 19.89
CA LEU A 72 10.13 9.80 20.24
C LEU A 72 11.49 9.10 20.38
N ARG A 73 11.56 7.96 21.06
CA ARG A 73 12.79 7.15 21.19
C ARG A 73 13.29 6.66 19.84
N ALA A 74 12.40 6.15 18.98
CA ALA A 74 12.74 5.73 17.62
C ALA A 74 13.35 6.89 16.82
N MET A 75 12.74 8.07 16.92
CA MET A 75 13.24 9.28 16.26
C MET A 75 14.62 9.70 16.78
N GLU A 76 14.84 9.66 18.09
CA GLU A 76 16.11 9.98 18.71
C GLU A 76 17.21 9.01 18.32
N ARG A 77 16.94 7.69 18.31
CA ARG A 77 17.87 6.66 17.83
C ARG A 77 18.29 6.93 16.38
N LEU A 78 17.33 7.17 15.47
CA LEU A 78 17.62 7.43 14.07
C LEU A 78 18.43 8.72 13.87
N VAL A 79 18.12 9.78 14.60
CA VAL A 79 18.86 11.04 14.55
C VAL A 79 20.28 10.84 15.07
N SER A 80 20.46 10.18 16.21
CA SER A 80 21.77 9.88 16.78
C SER A 80 22.66 9.06 15.84
N GLU A 81 22.10 8.00 15.22
CA GLU A 81 22.85 7.19 14.26
C GLU A 81 23.17 7.96 12.97
N ALA A 82 22.27 8.83 12.53
CA ALA A 82 22.53 9.70 11.39
C ALA A 82 23.64 10.74 11.69
N GLU A 83 23.68 11.29 12.92
CA GLU A 83 24.78 12.18 13.35
C GLU A 83 26.13 11.49 13.41
N LYS A 84 26.18 10.25 13.87
CA LYS A 84 27.43 9.47 13.94
C LYS A 84 27.96 9.10 12.55
N ARG A 85 27.05 8.73 11.62
CA ARG A 85 27.41 8.17 10.31
C ARG A 85 27.45 9.22 9.20
N GLN A 86 26.87 10.41 9.41
CA GLN A 86 26.81 11.53 8.45
C GLN A 86 26.37 11.11 7.04
N PRO A 87 25.20 10.45 6.87
CA PRO A 87 24.74 10.08 5.54
C PRO A 87 24.47 11.32 4.70
N PRO A 88 24.87 11.35 3.41
CA PRO A 88 24.56 12.46 2.51
C PRO A 88 23.07 12.63 2.27
N PHE A 89 22.31 11.53 2.40
CA PHE A 89 20.85 11.50 2.25
C PHE A 89 20.15 10.64 3.28
N ALA A 90 18.94 11.09 3.64
CA ALA A 90 17.92 10.29 4.28
C ALA A 90 16.76 10.09 3.29
N ILE A 91 16.47 8.84 2.95
CA ILE A 91 15.39 8.43 2.06
C ILE A 91 14.21 8.00 2.96
N LEU A 92 13.13 8.77 2.92
CA LEU A 92 11.99 8.61 3.83
C LEU A 92 10.77 8.14 3.02
N THR A 93 10.29 6.93 3.34
CA THR A 93 9.23 6.25 2.57
C THR A 93 7.88 6.41 3.26
N ASP A 94 6.92 7.09 2.62
CA ASP A 94 5.57 7.34 3.14
C ASP A 94 5.56 7.81 4.62
N PHE A 95 4.68 7.30 5.48
CA PHE A 95 4.60 7.52 6.94
C PHE A 95 4.74 9.01 7.37
N PRO A 96 3.88 9.90 6.87
CA PRO A 96 4.08 11.35 6.91
C PRO A 96 4.11 11.94 8.32
N GLY A 97 3.38 11.35 9.26
CA GLY A 97 3.33 11.81 10.63
C GLY A 97 4.69 11.81 11.32
N PHE A 98 5.48 10.80 11.05
CA PHE A 98 6.83 10.61 11.60
C PHE A 98 7.90 11.23 10.69
N HIS A 99 7.88 10.93 9.41
CA HIS A 99 8.94 11.31 8.48
C HIS A 99 9.05 12.83 8.26
N LEU A 100 7.93 13.57 8.29
CA LEU A 100 8.00 15.03 8.28
C LEU A 100 8.74 15.59 9.52
N ARG A 101 8.55 14.97 10.71
CA ARG A 101 9.27 15.39 11.92
C ARG A 101 10.73 14.98 11.88
N LEU A 102 11.03 13.76 11.43
CA LEU A 102 12.39 13.27 11.26
C LEU A 102 13.18 14.16 10.30
N ALA A 103 12.64 14.48 9.12
CA ALA A 103 13.25 15.39 8.15
C ALA A 103 13.56 16.77 8.73
N ARG A 104 12.70 17.31 9.62
CA ARG A 104 12.96 18.57 10.33
C ARG A 104 14.18 18.49 11.25
N LYS A 105 14.41 17.32 11.88
CA LYS A 105 15.56 17.12 12.78
C LYS A 105 16.87 16.84 12.02
N LEU A 106 16.78 16.17 10.86
CA LEU A 106 17.96 15.82 10.06
C LEU A 106 18.50 17.00 9.23
N LYS A 107 17.63 17.85 8.70
CA LYS A 107 18.03 18.98 7.82
C LYS A 107 19.08 19.91 8.45
N PRO A 108 18.96 20.39 9.71
CA PRO A 108 19.97 21.27 10.32
C PRO A 108 21.31 20.57 10.59
N LYS A 109 21.38 19.25 10.47
CA LYS A 109 22.58 18.43 10.60
C LYS A 109 23.29 18.19 9.26
N GLY A 110 22.88 18.88 8.20
CA GLY A 110 23.44 18.78 6.85
C GLY A 110 22.92 17.59 6.04
N ILE A 111 22.02 16.77 6.62
CA ILE A 111 21.49 15.58 5.95
C ILE A 111 20.33 15.98 5.05
N ARG A 112 20.46 15.71 3.74
CA ARG A 112 19.44 16.04 2.75
C ARG A 112 18.37 14.94 2.72
N ASN A 113 17.09 15.33 2.72
CA ASN A 113 15.99 14.39 2.75
C ASN A 113 15.39 14.19 1.36
N VAL A 114 15.17 12.94 0.95
CA VAL A 114 14.42 12.54 -0.24
C VAL A 114 13.14 11.87 0.22
N TYR A 115 12.00 12.28 -0.34
CA TYR A 115 10.72 11.59 -0.09
C TYR A 115 10.52 10.52 -1.15
N TYR A 116 10.54 9.27 -0.73
CA TYR A 116 10.24 8.13 -1.59
C TYR A 116 8.81 7.64 -1.31
N ILE A 117 7.98 7.54 -2.34
CA ILE A 117 6.54 7.29 -2.24
C ILE A 117 5.88 8.38 -1.41
N CYS A 118 5.50 9.45 -2.08
CA CYS A 118 4.94 10.62 -1.45
C CYS A 118 3.57 10.32 -0.82
N PRO A 119 3.29 10.88 0.36
CA PRO A 119 1.98 10.69 0.98
C PRO A 119 0.91 11.51 0.28
N GLN A 120 -0.31 11.01 0.35
CA GLN A 120 -1.49 11.57 -0.34
C GLN A 120 -2.00 12.86 0.30
N PHE A 121 -1.15 13.89 0.39
CA PHE A 121 -1.55 15.18 0.97
C PHE A 121 -2.64 15.87 0.18
N TRP A 122 -2.68 15.68 -1.14
CA TRP A 122 -3.72 16.18 -2.04
C TRP A 122 -5.12 15.72 -1.62
N ALA A 123 -5.25 14.52 -1.02
CA ALA A 123 -6.54 13.95 -0.65
C ALA A 123 -7.13 14.54 0.65
N TRP A 124 -6.30 14.90 1.63
CA TRP A 124 -6.84 15.23 2.96
C TRP A 124 -6.09 16.27 3.79
N ARG A 125 -4.88 16.68 3.43
CA ARG A 125 -4.11 17.76 4.12
C ARG A 125 -3.17 18.49 3.16
N PRO A 126 -3.70 19.15 2.11
CA PRO A 126 -2.86 19.71 1.02
C PRO A 126 -1.83 20.73 1.52
N TRP A 127 -2.11 21.49 2.60
CA TRP A 127 -1.16 22.43 3.18
C TRP A 127 0.18 21.82 3.63
N ARG A 128 0.22 20.50 3.88
CA ARG A 128 1.46 19.78 4.28
C ARG A 128 2.52 19.74 3.18
N VAL A 129 2.15 19.97 1.94
CA VAL A 129 3.11 20.09 0.83
C VAL A 129 4.16 21.18 1.10
N ASN A 130 3.79 22.26 1.80
CA ASN A 130 4.72 23.30 2.22
C ASN A 130 5.79 22.79 3.21
N LEU A 131 5.49 21.76 3.98
CA LEU A 131 6.48 21.12 4.85
C LEU A 131 7.47 20.28 4.03
N VAL A 132 6.99 19.63 2.96
CA VAL A 132 7.85 18.91 2.02
C VAL A 132 8.78 19.88 1.33
N ARG A 133 8.27 20.98 0.74
CA ARG A 133 9.08 22.02 0.11
C ARG A 133 10.22 22.52 1.01
N ARG A 134 9.95 22.70 2.31
CA ARG A 134 10.94 23.22 3.26
C ARG A 134 11.96 22.20 3.74
N ARG A 135 11.67 20.90 3.67
CA ARG A 135 12.44 19.85 4.36
C ARG A 135 13.07 18.84 3.44
N PHE A 136 12.61 18.72 2.21
CA PHE A 136 13.06 17.71 1.25
C PHE A 136 13.69 18.37 0.03
N VAL A 137 14.70 17.73 -0.51
CA VAL A 137 15.39 18.18 -1.73
C VAL A 137 14.81 17.57 -2.99
N LYS A 138 14.08 16.46 -2.85
CA LYS A 138 13.43 15.73 -3.95
C LYS A 138 12.23 14.95 -3.41
N ALA A 139 11.17 14.89 -4.20
CA ALA A 139 10.00 14.04 -4.01
C ALA A 139 9.90 13.04 -5.17
N LEU A 140 9.80 11.75 -4.88
CA LEU A 140 9.63 10.67 -5.84
C LEU A 140 8.20 10.16 -5.75
N CYS A 141 7.37 10.57 -6.70
CA CYS A 141 5.93 10.30 -6.73
C CYS A 141 5.62 9.03 -7.50
N ILE A 142 4.56 8.33 -7.08
CA ILE A 142 4.10 7.07 -7.68
C ILE A 142 2.81 7.22 -8.51
N PHE A 143 2.16 8.38 -8.44
CA PHE A 143 1.01 8.73 -9.27
C PHE A 143 1.30 9.96 -10.11
N PRO A 144 0.87 10.01 -11.40
CA PRO A 144 1.22 11.11 -12.30
C PRO A 144 0.67 12.47 -11.85
N PHE A 145 -0.53 12.51 -11.27
CA PHE A 145 -1.14 13.74 -10.75
C PHE A 145 -0.43 14.29 -9.50
N GLU A 146 0.29 13.46 -8.76
CA GLU A 146 1.10 13.91 -7.61
C GLU A 146 2.27 14.75 -8.07
N GLU A 147 2.84 14.47 -9.24
CA GLU A 147 3.96 15.24 -9.76
C GLU A 147 3.57 16.70 -9.98
N GLU A 148 2.41 16.96 -10.60
CA GLU A 148 1.87 18.30 -10.78
C GLU A 148 1.60 18.97 -9.43
N PHE A 149 0.89 18.30 -8.52
CA PHE A 149 0.57 18.80 -7.18
C PHE A 149 1.81 19.24 -6.38
N PHE A 150 2.87 18.43 -6.38
CA PHE A 150 4.09 18.77 -5.66
C PHE A 150 4.92 19.83 -6.39
N ARG A 151 4.97 19.81 -7.73
CA ARG A 151 5.67 20.79 -8.56
C ARG A 151 5.07 22.20 -8.43
N ASP A 152 3.76 22.32 -8.45
CA ASP A 152 3.04 23.59 -8.25
C ASP A 152 3.29 24.19 -6.87
N ALA A 153 3.52 23.36 -5.88
CA ALA A 153 3.94 23.79 -4.55
C ALA A 153 5.43 24.15 -4.46
N GLY A 154 6.20 24.07 -5.56
CA GLY A 154 7.64 24.38 -5.60
C GLY A 154 8.52 23.28 -4.98
N VAL A 155 8.07 22.03 -5.00
CA VAL A 155 8.86 20.85 -4.59
C VAL A 155 9.54 20.25 -5.83
N PRO A 156 10.88 20.07 -5.86
CA PRO A 156 11.54 19.31 -6.91
C PRO A 156 11.01 17.88 -6.93
N THR A 157 10.28 17.51 -7.97
CA THR A 157 9.50 16.28 -8.02
C THR A 157 9.78 15.49 -9.28
N GLU A 158 9.62 14.17 -9.19
CA GLU A 158 9.74 13.25 -10.32
C GLU A 158 8.74 12.11 -10.16
N PHE A 159 7.96 11.86 -11.21
CA PHE A 159 7.10 10.69 -11.30
C PHE A 159 7.93 9.47 -11.70
N ILE A 160 8.08 8.54 -10.78
CA ILE A 160 8.86 7.31 -10.98
C ILE A 160 8.00 6.14 -11.47
N GLY A 161 6.67 6.27 -11.49
CA GLY A 161 5.73 5.17 -11.72
C GLY A 161 5.44 4.37 -10.45
N TYR A 162 4.49 3.45 -10.54
CA TYR A 162 4.06 2.68 -9.39
C TYR A 162 4.92 1.42 -9.20
N PRO A 163 5.54 1.20 -8.02
CA PRO A 163 6.55 0.15 -7.82
C PRO A 163 6.05 -1.29 -8.00
N LEU A 164 4.73 -1.51 -7.96
CA LEU A 164 4.16 -2.84 -8.18
C LEU A 164 3.89 -3.15 -9.66
N VAL A 165 3.96 -2.17 -10.56
CA VAL A 165 3.81 -2.43 -12.01
C VAL A 165 4.98 -3.28 -12.49
N GLY A 166 4.66 -4.45 -13.06
CA GLY A 166 5.65 -5.47 -13.46
C GLY A 166 6.08 -6.41 -12.33
N ALA A 167 5.79 -6.08 -11.06
CA ALA A 167 6.08 -6.94 -9.92
C ALA A 167 4.88 -7.78 -9.45
N VAL A 168 3.66 -7.32 -9.73
CA VAL A 168 2.43 -8.06 -9.46
C VAL A 168 2.14 -8.98 -10.64
N ASN A 169 2.41 -10.26 -10.45
CA ASN A 169 2.17 -11.29 -11.46
C ASN A 169 1.62 -12.55 -10.79
N ALA A 170 0.62 -13.16 -11.40
CA ALA A 170 0.21 -14.52 -11.07
C ALA A 170 1.22 -15.50 -11.71
N ILE A 171 1.72 -16.43 -10.92
CA ILE A 171 2.64 -17.47 -11.38
C ILE A 171 1.94 -18.79 -11.67
N LYS A 172 0.67 -18.92 -11.25
CA LYS A 172 -0.19 -20.07 -11.51
C LYS A 172 -1.40 -19.64 -12.33
N ASP A 173 -1.76 -20.43 -13.30
CA ASP A 173 -3.05 -20.28 -13.97
C ASP A 173 -4.21 -20.73 -13.07
N ARG A 174 -5.44 -20.51 -13.51
CA ARG A 174 -6.64 -20.84 -12.75
C ARG A 174 -6.74 -22.33 -12.44
N GLN A 175 -6.37 -23.21 -13.40
CA GLN A 175 -6.48 -24.65 -13.23
C GLN A 175 -5.55 -25.14 -12.12
N HIS A 176 -4.28 -24.81 -12.17
CA HIS A 176 -3.29 -25.18 -11.15
C HIS A 176 -3.61 -24.59 -9.77
N PHE A 177 -4.12 -23.35 -9.73
CA PHE A 177 -4.57 -22.75 -8.47
C PHE A 177 -5.74 -23.53 -7.87
N CYS A 178 -6.74 -23.91 -8.69
CA CYS A 178 -7.89 -24.66 -8.21
C CYS A 178 -7.51 -26.06 -7.71
N GLU A 179 -6.61 -26.75 -8.40
CA GLU A 179 -6.11 -28.06 -8.00
C GLU A 179 -5.41 -27.99 -6.64
N GLU A 180 -4.54 -27.01 -6.42
CA GLU A 180 -3.81 -26.82 -5.16
C GLU A 180 -4.74 -26.59 -3.96
N TYR A 181 -5.80 -25.82 -4.15
CA TYR A 181 -6.70 -25.46 -3.05
C TYR A 181 -8.01 -26.28 -3.03
N GLY A 182 -8.14 -27.32 -3.87
CA GLY A 182 -9.31 -28.20 -3.93
C GLY A 182 -10.57 -27.44 -4.33
N LEU A 183 -10.46 -26.55 -5.30
CA LEU A 183 -11.53 -25.79 -5.92
C LEU A 183 -11.89 -26.36 -7.29
N ASP A 184 -13.11 -26.13 -7.74
CA ASP A 184 -13.57 -26.48 -9.08
C ASP A 184 -13.34 -25.30 -10.03
N ALA A 185 -12.46 -25.46 -11.00
CA ALA A 185 -12.12 -24.42 -11.98
C ALA A 185 -13.30 -24.00 -12.88
N GLY A 186 -14.32 -24.86 -13.03
CA GLY A 186 -15.53 -24.58 -13.78
C GLY A 186 -16.56 -23.72 -13.03
N ARG A 187 -16.43 -23.60 -11.71
CA ARG A 187 -17.35 -22.80 -10.89
C ARG A 187 -16.84 -21.37 -10.71
N LYS A 188 -17.77 -20.45 -10.40
CA LYS A 188 -17.42 -19.06 -10.08
C LYS A 188 -16.57 -18.98 -8.81
N ILE A 189 -15.51 -18.17 -8.83
CA ILE A 189 -14.61 -17.92 -7.71
C ILE A 189 -14.71 -16.45 -7.30
N VAL A 190 -14.95 -16.21 -6.02
CA VAL A 190 -14.90 -14.89 -5.40
C VAL A 190 -13.71 -14.85 -4.45
N THR A 191 -12.74 -14.00 -4.73
CA THR A 191 -11.60 -13.79 -3.84
C THR A 191 -11.88 -12.61 -2.92
N ILE A 192 -11.61 -12.78 -1.61
CA ILE A 192 -11.89 -11.81 -0.56
C ILE A 192 -10.57 -11.41 0.10
N LEU A 193 -10.31 -10.12 0.11
CA LEU A 193 -9.22 -9.48 0.82
C LEU A 193 -9.82 -8.58 1.91
N PRO A 194 -10.07 -9.14 3.12
CA PRO A 194 -10.90 -8.48 4.13
C PRO A 194 -10.21 -7.32 4.84
N GLY A 195 -8.90 -7.18 4.67
CA GLY A 195 -8.06 -6.18 5.31
C GLY A 195 -6.83 -6.82 5.94
N SER A 196 -5.91 -6.00 6.42
CA SER A 196 -4.63 -6.39 7.02
C SER A 196 -4.50 -6.04 8.51
N ARG A 197 -5.44 -5.28 9.05
CA ARG A 197 -5.44 -4.82 10.44
C ARG A 197 -6.52 -5.53 11.23
N ALA A 198 -6.24 -5.86 12.50
CA ALA A 198 -7.21 -6.54 13.36
C ALA A 198 -8.56 -5.79 13.47
N ALA A 199 -8.52 -4.44 13.53
CA ALA A 199 -9.73 -3.63 13.55
C ALA A 199 -10.53 -3.75 12.24
N GLU A 200 -9.85 -3.76 11.08
CA GLU A 200 -10.51 -3.98 9.78
C GLU A 200 -11.19 -5.35 9.74
N LEU A 201 -10.50 -6.41 10.17
CA LEU A 201 -11.07 -7.75 10.21
C LEU A 201 -12.30 -7.83 11.14
N ALA A 202 -12.24 -7.20 12.33
CA ALA A 202 -13.35 -7.16 13.26
C ALA A 202 -14.60 -6.46 12.68
N ASP A 203 -14.40 -5.35 11.96
CA ASP A 203 -15.48 -4.57 11.37
C ASP A 203 -16.01 -5.17 10.05
N HIS A 204 -15.15 -5.85 9.28
CA HIS A 204 -15.49 -6.32 7.94
C HIS A 204 -16.07 -7.75 7.93
N LEU A 205 -15.53 -8.68 8.74
CA LEU A 205 -15.90 -10.09 8.66
C LEU A 205 -17.40 -10.36 8.83
N PRO A 206 -18.12 -9.75 9.79
CA PRO A 206 -19.56 -10.02 9.93
C PRO A 206 -20.36 -9.71 8.67
N VAL A 207 -20.03 -8.57 8.03
CA VAL A 207 -20.70 -8.13 6.79
C VAL A 207 -20.34 -9.05 5.63
N LEU A 208 -19.07 -9.44 5.52
CA LEU A 208 -18.59 -10.32 4.46
C LEU A 208 -19.18 -11.73 4.56
N GLN A 209 -19.30 -12.27 5.76
CA GLN A 209 -19.91 -13.58 6.01
C GLN A 209 -21.34 -13.63 5.53
N GLU A 210 -22.15 -12.63 5.89
CA GLU A 210 -23.54 -12.55 5.45
C GLU A 210 -23.66 -12.29 3.94
N ALA A 211 -22.80 -11.41 3.37
CA ALA A 211 -22.74 -11.20 1.94
C ALA A 211 -22.44 -12.48 1.16
N CYS A 212 -21.48 -13.28 1.64
CA CYS A 212 -21.14 -14.57 1.01
C CYS A 212 -22.31 -15.57 1.06
N ALA A 213 -23.06 -15.60 2.15
CA ALA A 213 -24.27 -16.44 2.24
C ALA A 213 -25.31 -16.02 1.20
N ARG A 214 -25.53 -14.71 1.03
CA ARG A 214 -26.46 -14.16 0.02
C ARG A 214 -26.00 -14.44 -1.40
N ILE A 215 -24.70 -14.35 -1.68
CA ILE A 215 -24.12 -14.69 -2.99
C ILE A 215 -24.30 -16.20 -3.25
N HIS A 216 -23.96 -17.04 -2.28
CA HIS A 216 -24.05 -18.50 -2.41
C HIS A 216 -25.48 -18.97 -2.66
N GLY A 217 -26.46 -18.32 -2.04
CA GLY A 217 -27.90 -18.61 -2.26
C GLY A 217 -28.41 -18.24 -3.65
N ARG A 218 -27.66 -17.50 -4.47
CA ARG A 218 -28.04 -17.05 -5.81
C ARG A 218 -27.17 -17.66 -6.92
N VAL A 219 -25.90 -17.91 -6.64
CA VAL A 219 -24.92 -18.48 -7.58
C VAL A 219 -24.06 -19.50 -6.83
N PRO A 220 -23.82 -20.70 -7.38
CA PRO A 220 -22.95 -21.70 -6.74
C PRO A 220 -21.47 -21.26 -6.81
N ALA A 221 -21.14 -20.15 -6.12
CA ALA A 221 -19.80 -19.59 -6.06
C ALA A 221 -18.96 -20.30 -4.99
N GLN A 222 -17.66 -20.33 -5.23
CA GLN A 222 -16.62 -20.73 -4.28
C GLN A 222 -15.92 -19.48 -3.78
N PHE A 223 -15.51 -19.48 -2.51
CA PHE A 223 -14.89 -18.32 -1.88
C PHE A 223 -13.45 -18.64 -1.47
N VAL A 224 -12.55 -17.72 -1.76
CA VAL A 224 -11.17 -17.75 -1.32
C VAL A 224 -10.91 -16.50 -0.46
N VAL A 225 -10.45 -16.69 0.77
CA VAL A 225 -10.10 -15.58 1.67
C VAL A 225 -8.59 -15.55 1.83
N ALA A 226 -7.95 -14.47 1.39
CA ALA A 226 -6.51 -14.29 1.53
C ALA A 226 -6.19 -13.60 2.85
N ALA A 227 -5.47 -14.30 3.73
CA ALA A 227 -4.93 -13.76 4.97
C ALA A 227 -3.72 -12.87 4.67
N ALA A 228 -3.71 -11.66 5.24
CA ALA A 228 -2.56 -10.76 5.14
C ALA A 228 -1.38 -11.24 6.00
N HIS A 229 -1.67 -11.93 7.11
CA HIS A 229 -0.67 -12.47 8.03
C HIS A 229 -1.11 -13.85 8.52
N SER A 230 -0.13 -14.73 8.80
CA SER A 230 -0.35 -16.09 9.32
C SER A 230 -1.21 -16.11 10.58
N ARG A 231 -1.03 -15.15 11.48
CA ARG A 231 -1.81 -15.00 12.72
C ARG A 231 -3.31 -14.79 12.49
N ASP A 232 -3.71 -14.30 11.32
CA ASP A 232 -5.10 -13.98 11.01
C ASP A 232 -5.86 -15.20 10.46
N VAL A 233 -5.16 -16.25 10.03
CA VAL A 233 -5.74 -17.46 9.42
C VAL A 233 -6.80 -18.10 10.32
N ALA A 234 -6.50 -18.28 11.61
CA ALA A 234 -7.44 -18.89 12.55
C ALA A 234 -8.73 -18.06 12.69
N GLN A 235 -8.62 -16.73 12.75
CA GLN A 235 -9.78 -15.84 12.82
C GLN A 235 -10.61 -15.90 11.53
N LEU A 236 -9.96 -16.00 10.37
CA LEU A 236 -10.61 -16.05 9.07
C LEU A 236 -11.30 -17.41 8.79
N GLN A 237 -10.90 -18.47 9.49
CA GLN A 237 -11.51 -19.80 9.37
C GLN A 237 -12.78 -19.97 10.20
N VAL A 238 -13.01 -19.14 11.22
CA VAL A 238 -14.08 -19.31 12.20
C VAL A 238 -15.41 -18.73 11.69
N GLN A 239 -16.51 -19.50 11.93
CA GLN A 239 -17.92 -19.06 11.87
C GLN A 239 -18.42 -18.51 10.51
N TRP A 240 -18.20 -19.25 9.42
CA TRP A 240 -18.90 -18.97 8.17
C TRP A 240 -20.32 -19.56 8.19
N PRO A 241 -21.31 -18.89 7.56
CA PRO A 241 -22.68 -19.38 7.48
C PRO A 241 -22.80 -20.76 6.83
N ALA A 242 -23.88 -21.48 7.16
CA ALA A 242 -24.13 -22.82 6.60
C ALA A 242 -24.09 -22.77 5.06
N GLY A 243 -23.35 -23.72 4.46
CA GLY A 243 -23.14 -23.81 3.02
C GLY A 243 -21.97 -22.99 2.48
N VAL A 244 -21.47 -21.99 3.21
CA VAL A 244 -20.29 -21.20 2.83
C VAL A 244 -19.05 -21.78 3.50
N LYS A 245 -18.17 -22.40 2.71
CA LYS A 245 -16.90 -22.96 3.18
C LYS A 245 -15.74 -22.33 2.40
N PRO A 246 -15.27 -21.13 2.79
CA PRO A 246 -14.19 -20.49 2.06
C PRO A 246 -12.87 -21.25 2.26
N ARG A 247 -12.03 -21.20 1.23
CA ARG A 247 -10.62 -21.55 1.37
C ARG A 247 -9.87 -20.35 1.90
N VAL A 248 -9.38 -20.43 3.13
CA VAL A 248 -8.49 -19.45 3.69
C VAL A 248 -7.06 -19.81 3.26
N ILE A 249 -6.39 -18.86 2.61
CA ILE A 249 -5.03 -19.04 2.11
C ILE A 249 -4.09 -18.07 2.79
N GLU A 250 -2.87 -18.52 3.01
CA GLU A 250 -1.73 -17.72 3.42
C GLU A 250 -0.76 -17.59 2.25
N GLY A 251 -0.47 -16.38 1.83
CA GLY A 251 0.29 -16.16 0.59
C GLY A 251 -0.52 -16.45 -0.67
N GLY A 252 0.11 -16.37 -1.84
CA GLY A 252 -0.55 -16.67 -3.12
C GLY A 252 -1.70 -15.72 -3.52
N THR A 253 -1.81 -14.56 -2.88
CA THR A 253 -2.88 -13.57 -3.11
C THR A 253 -3.01 -13.20 -4.58
N TYR A 254 -1.90 -13.07 -5.31
CA TYR A 254 -1.92 -12.72 -6.74
C TYR A 254 -2.52 -13.85 -7.59
N ASN A 255 -2.22 -15.11 -7.25
CA ASN A 255 -2.82 -16.26 -7.93
C ASN A 255 -4.32 -16.34 -7.65
N ALA A 256 -4.75 -16.08 -6.40
CA ALA A 256 -6.15 -16.04 -6.03
C ALA A 256 -6.93 -14.93 -6.73
N LEU A 257 -6.36 -13.73 -6.85
CA LEU A 257 -6.94 -12.63 -7.59
C LEU A 257 -7.04 -12.93 -9.08
N ALA A 258 -5.98 -13.47 -9.68
CA ALA A 258 -5.97 -13.82 -11.10
C ALA A 258 -6.95 -14.95 -11.44
N ALA A 259 -7.17 -15.91 -10.52
CA ALA A 259 -8.13 -16.99 -10.69
C ALA A 259 -9.59 -16.56 -10.45
N ALA A 260 -9.84 -15.39 -9.87
CA ALA A 260 -11.18 -14.94 -9.48
C ALA A 260 -12.02 -14.43 -10.65
N ASP A 261 -13.33 -14.71 -10.60
CA ASP A 261 -14.33 -14.05 -11.47
C ASP A 261 -14.69 -12.66 -10.96
N ALA A 262 -14.67 -12.48 -9.63
CA ALA A 262 -14.81 -11.19 -8.95
C ALA A 262 -14.04 -11.21 -7.62
N ALA A 263 -13.66 -10.04 -7.13
CA ALA A 263 -13.04 -9.89 -5.82
C ALA A 263 -13.81 -8.89 -4.94
N ILE A 264 -13.72 -9.09 -3.60
CA ILE A 264 -14.16 -8.11 -2.59
C ILE A 264 -12.90 -7.68 -1.86
N VAL A 265 -12.54 -6.40 -1.97
CA VAL A 265 -11.21 -5.93 -1.57
C VAL A 265 -11.32 -4.76 -0.59
N SER A 266 -10.73 -4.88 0.58
CA SER A 266 -10.58 -3.76 1.51
C SER A 266 -9.76 -2.64 0.87
N SER A 267 -10.18 -1.39 1.07
CA SER A 267 -9.50 -0.22 0.51
C SER A 267 -8.04 -0.13 0.97
N GLY A 268 -7.13 0.11 0.04
CA GLY A 268 -5.69 0.17 0.27
C GLY A 268 -4.90 -0.29 -0.96
N THR A 269 -3.63 -0.63 -0.76
CA THR A 269 -2.71 -1.12 -1.81
C THR A 269 -3.27 -2.33 -2.57
N ALA A 270 -4.01 -3.21 -1.87
CA ALA A 270 -4.61 -4.41 -2.45
C ALA A 270 -5.57 -4.12 -3.62
N THR A 271 -6.23 -2.95 -3.63
CA THR A 271 -7.08 -2.55 -4.75
C THR A 271 -6.28 -2.28 -6.02
N VAL A 272 -5.08 -1.74 -5.88
CA VAL A 272 -4.15 -1.53 -7.01
C VAL A 272 -3.58 -2.86 -7.49
N GLU A 273 -3.27 -3.79 -6.59
CA GLU A 273 -2.81 -5.14 -6.93
C GLU A 273 -3.87 -5.90 -7.75
N ALA A 274 -5.13 -5.86 -7.31
CA ALA A 274 -6.25 -6.44 -8.04
C ALA A 274 -6.45 -5.77 -9.42
N ALA A 275 -6.28 -4.44 -9.52
CA ALA A 275 -6.34 -3.72 -10.78
C ALA A 275 -5.21 -4.12 -11.75
N LEU A 276 -3.99 -4.30 -11.25
CA LEU A 276 -2.84 -4.74 -12.05
C LEU A 276 -3.04 -6.16 -12.62
N LEU A 277 -3.77 -7.01 -11.91
CA LEU A 277 -4.18 -8.35 -12.35
C LEU A 277 -5.47 -8.35 -13.20
N ASN A 278 -6.04 -7.17 -13.45
CA ASN A 278 -7.29 -6.99 -14.18
C ASN A 278 -8.47 -7.77 -13.59
N THR A 279 -8.49 -7.93 -12.26
CA THR A 279 -9.53 -8.66 -11.53
C THR A 279 -10.69 -7.72 -11.21
N PRO A 280 -11.91 -7.96 -11.71
CA PRO A 280 -13.08 -7.19 -11.36
C PRO A 280 -13.33 -7.24 -9.84
N MET A 281 -13.66 -6.09 -9.24
CA MET A 281 -13.75 -6.01 -7.79
C MET A 281 -14.84 -5.07 -7.28
N VAL A 282 -15.22 -5.28 -6.03
CA VAL A 282 -15.97 -4.36 -5.18
C VAL A 282 -15.03 -3.90 -4.06
N VAL A 283 -14.84 -2.61 -3.91
CA VAL A 283 -14.03 -2.04 -2.84
C VAL A 283 -14.90 -1.82 -1.61
N ILE A 284 -14.42 -2.27 -0.47
CA ILE A 284 -15.10 -2.12 0.82
C ILE A 284 -14.21 -1.37 1.80
N TYR A 285 -14.83 -0.58 2.70
CA TYR A 285 -14.09 0.01 3.80
C TYR A 285 -15.00 0.48 4.93
N ARG A 286 -14.62 0.18 6.15
CA ARG A 286 -15.26 0.68 7.36
C ARG A 286 -14.22 1.03 8.40
N VAL A 287 -14.38 2.17 9.03
CA VAL A 287 -13.65 2.58 10.23
C VAL A 287 -14.63 2.86 11.34
N SER A 288 -14.15 2.88 12.59
CA SER A 288 -15.02 3.18 13.72
C SER A 288 -15.81 4.50 13.52
N PRO A 289 -17.04 4.62 14.03
CA PRO A 289 -17.88 5.81 13.88
C PRO A 289 -17.16 7.10 14.34
N VAL A 290 -16.36 7.01 15.40
CA VAL A 290 -15.57 8.14 15.92
C VAL A 290 -14.53 8.58 14.88
N THR A 291 -13.80 7.63 14.31
CA THR A 291 -12.80 7.91 13.26
C THR A 291 -13.47 8.49 12.01
N ALA A 292 -14.60 7.93 11.60
CA ALA A 292 -15.37 8.41 10.44
C ALA A 292 -15.81 9.87 10.62
N THR A 293 -16.39 10.19 11.79
CA THR A 293 -16.85 11.56 12.11
C THR A 293 -15.70 12.56 12.12
N LEU A 294 -14.56 12.20 12.69
CA LEU A 294 -13.38 13.07 12.74
C LEU A 294 -12.69 13.21 11.38
N ALA A 295 -12.75 12.18 10.53
CA ALA A 295 -12.15 12.20 9.21
C ALA A 295 -13.00 12.93 8.16
N LYS A 296 -14.33 12.89 8.27
CA LYS A 296 -15.28 13.46 7.30
C LYS A 296 -14.96 14.89 6.84
N PRO A 297 -14.63 15.87 7.74
CA PRO A 297 -14.29 17.24 7.31
C PRO A 297 -12.90 17.35 6.67
N LEU A 298 -12.08 16.32 6.78
CA LEU A 298 -10.69 16.33 6.29
C LEU A 298 -10.55 15.67 4.91
N VAL A 299 -11.50 14.82 4.52
CA VAL A 299 -11.50 14.13 3.22
C VAL A 299 -12.06 15.07 2.16
N ARG A 300 -11.27 15.35 1.12
CA ARG A 300 -11.63 16.25 0.02
C ARG A 300 -11.80 15.56 -1.32
N THR A 301 -11.65 14.24 -1.34
CA THR A 301 -11.75 13.46 -2.57
C THR A 301 -13.12 12.81 -2.69
N PRO A 302 -13.66 12.67 -3.90
CA PRO A 302 -14.94 12.00 -4.14
C PRO A 302 -14.86 10.48 -3.99
N PHE A 303 -13.64 9.92 -3.91
CA PHE A 303 -13.38 8.49 -3.86
C PHE A 303 -12.45 8.13 -2.70
N PHE A 304 -12.59 6.90 -2.18
CA PHE A 304 -11.75 6.30 -1.15
C PHE A 304 -10.77 5.27 -1.68
N GLY A 305 -11.17 4.53 -2.71
CA GLY A 305 -10.33 3.50 -3.34
C GLY A 305 -9.30 4.09 -4.29
N MET A 306 -8.06 3.64 -4.16
CA MET A 306 -6.95 4.13 -4.99
C MET A 306 -7.25 4.01 -6.49
N VAL A 307 -7.91 2.93 -6.91
CA VAL A 307 -8.24 2.70 -8.32
C VAL A 307 -9.14 3.80 -8.91
N ASN A 308 -10.13 4.27 -8.15
CA ASN A 308 -11.02 5.35 -8.60
C ASN A 308 -10.31 6.71 -8.58
N LEU A 309 -9.46 6.94 -7.58
CA LEU A 309 -8.63 8.15 -7.48
C LEU A 309 -7.64 8.27 -8.64
N ILE A 310 -7.00 7.16 -9.04
CA ILE A 310 -6.03 7.15 -10.14
C ILE A 310 -6.66 7.56 -11.47
N VAL A 311 -7.90 7.14 -11.74
CA VAL A 311 -8.60 7.46 -12.99
C VAL A 311 -9.59 8.63 -12.84
N GLU A 312 -9.72 9.18 -11.64
CA GLU A 312 -10.60 10.34 -11.31
C GLU A 312 -12.08 10.11 -11.67
N LYS A 313 -12.48 8.86 -11.73
CA LYS A 313 -13.85 8.40 -11.99
C LYS A 313 -14.14 7.09 -11.27
N GLN A 314 -15.40 6.73 -11.16
CA GLN A 314 -15.80 5.43 -10.58
C GLN A 314 -15.46 4.27 -11.55
N ALA A 315 -14.27 3.72 -11.44
CA ALA A 315 -13.84 2.52 -12.14
C ALA A 315 -14.40 1.24 -11.52
N VAL A 316 -14.54 1.24 -10.19
CA VAL A 316 -15.09 0.13 -9.40
C VAL A 316 -16.09 0.66 -8.37
N PRO A 317 -17.11 -0.12 -7.97
CA PRO A 317 -18.00 0.27 -6.87
C PRO A 317 -17.22 0.34 -5.55
N GLU A 318 -17.51 1.39 -4.76
CA GLU A 318 -16.98 1.57 -3.40
C GLU A 318 -18.13 1.54 -2.41
N LEU A 319 -18.07 0.62 -1.49
CA LEU A 319 -19.03 0.48 -0.39
C LEU A 319 -18.32 0.87 0.91
N VAL A 320 -18.55 2.12 1.34
CA VAL A 320 -17.83 2.73 2.45
C VAL A 320 -18.81 3.08 3.58
N GLN A 321 -18.45 2.80 4.83
CA GLN A 321 -19.22 3.10 6.03
C GLN A 321 -20.64 2.52 5.97
N ASP A 322 -21.67 3.38 5.86
CA ASP A 322 -23.08 3.00 5.85
C ASP A 322 -23.48 2.25 4.58
N ASP A 323 -22.76 2.45 3.48
CA ASP A 323 -22.93 1.73 2.22
C ASP A 323 -22.38 0.31 2.25
N PHE A 324 -21.48 0.02 3.20
CA PHE A 324 -20.91 -1.31 3.37
C PHE A 324 -21.87 -2.22 4.15
N THR A 325 -22.88 -2.72 3.45
CA THR A 325 -23.87 -3.67 3.95
C THR A 325 -23.80 -5.01 3.22
N PRO A 326 -24.23 -6.12 3.86
CA PRO A 326 -24.25 -7.43 3.22
C PRO A 326 -25.00 -7.47 1.91
N GLU A 327 -26.15 -6.76 1.84
CA GLU A 327 -27.01 -6.65 0.67
C GLU A 327 -26.29 -6.01 -0.50
N ARG A 328 -25.64 -4.85 -0.27
CA ARG A 328 -24.96 -4.10 -1.32
C ARG A 328 -23.69 -4.84 -1.79
N VAL A 329 -22.91 -5.42 -0.89
CA VAL A 329 -21.76 -6.24 -1.25
C VAL A 329 -22.18 -7.41 -2.12
N ALA A 330 -23.23 -8.13 -1.71
CA ALA A 330 -23.76 -9.23 -2.48
C ALA A 330 -24.29 -8.78 -3.86
N ALA A 331 -25.07 -7.69 -3.91
CA ALA A 331 -25.63 -7.19 -5.17
C ALA A 331 -24.55 -6.80 -6.18
N GLU A 332 -23.55 -6.02 -5.78
CA GLU A 332 -22.46 -5.61 -6.66
C GLU A 332 -21.58 -6.80 -7.09
N THR A 333 -21.32 -7.75 -6.18
CA THR A 333 -20.56 -8.96 -6.53
C THR A 333 -21.35 -9.85 -7.48
N LEU A 334 -22.64 -10.07 -7.25
CA LEU A 334 -23.51 -10.84 -8.14
C LEU A 334 -23.61 -10.21 -9.53
N ARG A 335 -23.68 -8.88 -9.62
CA ARG A 335 -23.65 -8.16 -10.90
C ARG A 335 -22.38 -8.52 -11.69
N LEU A 336 -21.21 -8.55 -11.05
CA LEU A 336 -19.96 -8.94 -11.70
C LEU A 336 -19.92 -10.44 -12.08
N LEU A 337 -20.56 -11.30 -11.30
CA LEU A 337 -20.59 -12.75 -11.58
C LEU A 337 -21.56 -13.12 -12.71
N GLN A 338 -22.70 -12.41 -12.82
CA GLN A 338 -23.81 -12.77 -13.70
C GLN A 338 -23.86 -11.94 -14.98
N ASP A 339 -23.37 -10.68 -14.97
CA ASP A 339 -23.35 -9.80 -16.14
C ASP A 339 -21.96 -9.72 -16.77
N PRO A 340 -21.73 -10.39 -17.92
CA PRO A 340 -20.47 -10.32 -18.64
C PRO A 340 -20.13 -8.90 -19.12
N ASN A 341 -21.14 -8.08 -19.45
CA ASN A 341 -20.90 -6.72 -19.93
C ASN A 341 -20.42 -5.81 -18.80
N ALA A 342 -21.02 -5.92 -17.60
CA ALA A 342 -20.57 -5.19 -16.42
C ALA A 342 -19.13 -5.57 -16.05
N ARG A 343 -18.80 -6.86 -16.09
CA ARG A 343 -17.45 -7.35 -15.84
C ARG A 343 -16.43 -6.83 -16.86
N GLU A 344 -16.77 -6.87 -18.13
CA GLU A 344 -15.89 -6.39 -19.19
C GLU A 344 -15.69 -4.87 -19.15
N ALA A 345 -16.77 -4.12 -18.88
CA ALA A 345 -16.67 -2.67 -18.69
C ALA A 345 -15.73 -2.31 -17.53
N GLN A 346 -15.80 -3.06 -16.42
CA GLN A 346 -14.90 -2.83 -15.30
C GLN A 346 -13.44 -3.19 -15.65
N ARG A 347 -13.19 -4.31 -16.36
CA ARG A 347 -11.85 -4.67 -16.83
C ARG A 347 -11.23 -3.58 -17.74
N LYS A 348 -12.01 -2.97 -18.60
CA LYS A 348 -11.54 -1.82 -19.41
C LYS A 348 -11.13 -0.64 -18.52
N SER A 349 -11.90 -0.34 -17.50
CA SER A 349 -11.55 0.71 -16.53
C SER A 349 -10.29 0.37 -15.73
N LEU A 350 -10.10 -0.90 -15.34
CA LEU A 350 -8.89 -1.36 -14.65
C LEU A 350 -7.65 -1.31 -15.55
N ALA A 351 -7.80 -1.58 -16.85
CA ALA A 351 -6.72 -1.42 -17.83
C ALA A 351 -6.28 0.06 -17.96
N GLU A 352 -7.22 1.02 -17.84
CA GLU A 352 -6.89 2.45 -17.77
C GLU A 352 -6.12 2.79 -16.49
N VAL A 353 -6.52 2.23 -15.33
CA VAL A 353 -5.76 2.36 -14.08
C VAL A 353 -4.32 1.91 -14.28
N ARG A 354 -4.12 0.70 -14.83
CA ARG A 354 -2.78 0.16 -15.10
C ARG A 354 -1.95 1.08 -16.00
N LYS A 355 -2.57 1.65 -17.05
CA LYS A 355 -1.90 2.59 -17.95
C LYS A 355 -1.42 3.84 -17.23
N ARG A 356 -2.24 4.42 -16.33
CA ARG A 356 -1.90 5.63 -15.57
C ARG A 356 -0.83 5.40 -14.50
N LEU A 357 -0.66 4.18 -14.03
CA LEU A 357 0.39 3.82 -13.06
C LEU A 357 1.81 3.84 -13.66
N GLY A 358 1.93 4.00 -14.97
CA GLY A 358 3.20 4.10 -15.68
C GLY A 358 3.81 2.73 -16.05
N PRO A 359 4.97 2.75 -16.69
CA PRO A 359 5.66 1.53 -17.10
C PRO A 359 6.35 0.83 -15.91
N PRO A 360 6.71 -0.47 -16.05
CA PRO A 360 7.58 -1.18 -15.11
C PRO A 360 8.91 -0.44 -14.87
N GLY A 361 9.63 -0.80 -13.80
CA GLY A 361 10.95 -0.22 -13.49
C GLY A 361 10.91 1.04 -12.60
N ALA A 362 9.82 1.27 -11.87
CA ALA A 362 9.70 2.42 -10.94
C ALA A 362 10.82 2.42 -9.87
N VAL A 363 11.21 1.25 -9.38
CA VAL A 363 12.27 1.11 -8.37
C VAL A 363 13.63 1.52 -8.97
N ASP A 364 13.90 1.13 -10.22
CA ASP A 364 15.13 1.50 -10.92
C ASP A 364 15.21 3.00 -11.16
N ARG A 365 14.11 3.62 -11.64
CA ARG A 365 14.04 5.08 -11.80
C ARG A 365 14.23 5.83 -10.48
N ALA A 366 13.69 5.29 -9.37
CA ALA A 366 13.93 5.87 -8.05
C ALA A 366 15.41 5.76 -7.64
N ALA A 367 16.04 4.60 -7.85
CA ALA A 367 17.46 4.41 -7.57
C ALA A 367 18.33 5.34 -8.42
N ASP A 368 18.07 5.44 -9.73
CA ASP A 368 18.80 6.32 -10.66
C ASP A 368 18.66 7.81 -10.26
N ALA A 369 17.46 8.24 -9.86
CA ALA A 369 17.23 9.60 -9.37
C ALA A 369 18.03 9.90 -8.09
N ILE A 370 18.16 8.93 -7.18
CA ILE A 370 18.96 9.07 -5.95
C ILE A 370 20.46 9.08 -6.25
N VAL A 371 20.93 8.20 -7.14
CA VAL A 371 22.34 8.16 -7.61
C VAL A 371 22.72 9.50 -8.27
N ALA A 372 21.85 10.05 -9.11
CA ALA A 372 22.08 11.35 -9.73
C ALA A 372 22.19 12.51 -8.73
N LEU A 373 21.45 12.44 -7.60
CA LEU A 373 21.58 13.39 -6.50
C LEU A 373 22.92 13.27 -5.76
N LEU A 374 23.47 12.06 -5.63
CA LEU A 374 24.78 11.82 -5.03
C LEU A 374 25.90 12.38 -5.90
N GLY A 375 25.85 12.16 -7.22
CA GLY A 375 26.84 12.69 -8.16
C GLY A 375 26.93 14.20 -8.20
N LYS A 376 25.77 14.89 -8.16
CA LYS A 376 25.72 16.36 -8.09
C LYS A 376 26.31 16.94 -6.79
N SER A 377 26.39 16.13 -5.74
CA SER A 377 26.95 16.56 -4.46
C SER A 377 28.49 16.52 -4.45
N ALA A 378 29.07 15.58 -5.17
CA ALA A 378 30.52 15.46 -5.30
C ALA A 378 31.10 16.60 -6.18
N GLY A 379 30.34 17.06 -7.18
CA GLY A 379 30.76 18.13 -8.08
C GLY A 379 30.68 19.56 -7.52
N ASN A 380 29.90 19.78 -6.43
CA ASN A 380 29.80 21.10 -5.77
C ASN A 380 30.76 21.25 -4.56
N ALA A 381 31.54 20.22 -4.24
CA ALA A 381 32.52 20.23 -3.15
C ALA A 381 33.98 20.36 -3.65
N SER A 382 34.14 20.48 -4.96
CA SER A 382 35.40 20.82 -5.65
C SER A 382 35.30 22.28 -6.18
#